data_cedc4dbf514634d54f35725477d67d46
#
_entry.id   cedc4dbf514634d54f35725477d67d46
#
_cell.length_a   1.000
_cell.length_b   1.000
_cell.length_c   1.000
_cell.angle_alpha   90.00
_cell.angle_beta   90.00
_cell.angle_gamma   90.00
#
_symmetry.space_group_name_H-M   'P 1'
#
loop_
_entity.id
_entity.type
_entity.pdbx_description
1 polymer ?
#
loop_
_entity_poly.entity_id
_entity_poly.type
_entity_poly.pdbx_seq_one_letter_code
_entity_poly.pdbx_strand_id
1 'polypeptide(L)'
;MTTLLHLQNGTDIRGIALENEHALPITLSKSSTQAIAVGFINWIAEMQTSFHSPMTLSIGTDSRLSGSQLKEWLTEVFVSYGIHVIDVGLATTPAMFMSTVFPSYQSDAAIMITASHLPYFYNGFKFFTKDGGLEKHDITYILNHSDTTSFPKGKSSISKRNLIADYSAHLIQKIREETNCSLPLEGLHIIVDAGNGAGGFFVEQILTPLGADTTGSQFLEPNGLFPNHIPNPENKEAMHSVSYAVTKHHADLGIIFDTDVDRAAIVLSDGKEVNRNRFIALLSAITLEEHPQSVIVTDSVTSSGLAEFIQAHGGIHHRFKRGYRNVINEGIRINRETDKPCYLAIETSGHGAMAENYFLDDGAYLVAKILISLSKWKQSGLTIEQILSSLKEPAEEKEYRIPILHKNFKDYATAILSDLQEYILNHKNYSVAPKNYEGLKILTPTGWFLIRISLHEPLLVLNMESNTEGGIQKDLEILYKFFANYKYLNQNVLK
;
A
#
# COMPACT_ATOMS: atom_id res chain seq x y z
N MET A 1 -15.17 -11.50 -28.41
CA MET A 1 -14.51 -12.07 -27.20
C MET A 1 -15.04 -11.37 -25.96
N THR A 2 -15.09 -12.07 -24.84
CA THR A 2 -15.49 -11.45 -23.55
C THR A 2 -14.38 -10.49 -23.13
N THR A 3 -14.72 -9.23 -22.91
CA THR A 3 -13.73 -8.24 -22.47
C THR A 3 -13.09 -8.66 -21.14
N LEU A 4 -11.75 -8.49 -20.99
CA LEU A 4 -11.01 -8.78 -19.77
C LEU A 4 -11.14 -7.65 -18.72
N LEU A 5 -11.93 -6.61 -18.97
CA LEU A 5 -12.08 -5.46 -18.08
C LEU A 5 -12.57 -5.83 -16.66
N HIS A 6 -13.24 -6.97 -16.51
CA HIS A 6 -13.65 -7.48 -15.19
C HIS A 6 -12.47 -7.85 -14.28
N LEU A 7 -11.26 -8.00 -14.84
CA LEU A 7 -10.02 -8.25 -14.09
C LEU A 7 -9.36 -6.96 -13.59
N GLN A 8 -9.83 -5.77 -14.02
CA GLN A 8 -9.25 -4.52 -13.58
C GLN A 8 -9.59 -4.22 -12.11
N ASN A 9 -8.57 -4.05 -11.30
CA ASN A 9 -8.67 -3.63 -9.90
C ASN A 9 -7.80 -2.38 -9.68
N GLY A 10 -8.40 -1.21 -9.92
CA GLY A 10 -7.65 0.05 -9.84
C GLY A 10 -6.55 0.13 -10.88
N THR A 11 -5.31 0.19 -10.42
CA THR A 11 -4.07 0.23 -11.19
C THR A 11 -3.43 -1.15 -11.39
N ASP A 12 -4.11 -2.22 -10.92
CA ASP A 12 -3.65 -3.59 -11.01
C ASP A 12 -4.60 -4.44 -11.84
N ILE A 13 -4.14 -5.62 -12.25
CA ILE A 13 -4.97 -6.71 -12.74
C ILE A 13 -5.07 -7.74 -11.62
N ARG A 14 -6.29 -8.18 -11.26
CA ARG A 14 -6.50 -9.22 -10.24
C ARG A 14 -7.59 -10.19 -10.66
N GLY A 15 -7.42 -11.46 -10.31
CA GLY A 15 -8.40 -12.49 -10.61
C GLY A 15 -8.16 -13.78 -9.82
N ILE A 16 -9.06 -14.74 -9.99
CA ILE A 16 -8.97 -16.06 -9.39
C ILE A 16 -8.06 -16.92 -10.25
N ALA A 17 -6.99 -17.43 -9.63
CA ALA A 17 -5.93 -18.18 -10.30
C ALA A 17 -5.94 -19.68 -9.94
N LEU A 18 -6.59 -20.06 -8.83
CA LEU A 18 -6.68 -21.44 -8.37
C LEU A 18 -8.12 -21.84 -8.08
N GLU A 19 -8.39 -23.14 -8.11
CA GLU A 19 -9.60 -23.72 -7.54
C GLU A 19 -9.72 -23.33 -6.06
N ASN A 20 -10.94 -23.14 -5.61
CA ASN A 20 -11.21 -22.63 -4.27
C ASN A 20 -12.50 -23.23 -3.68
N GLU A 21 -12.59 -23.16 -2.36
CA GLU A 21 -13.74 -23.70 -1.58
C GLU A 21 -15.07 -23.00 -1.85
N HIS A 22 -15.04 -21.82 -2.44
CA HIS A 22 -16.25 -21.05 -2.81
C HIS A 22 -16.76 -21.38 -4.22
N ALA A 23 -16.12 -22.31 -4.93
CA ALA A 23 -16.43 -22.68 -6.32
C ALA A 23 -16.48 -21.49 -7.28
N LEU A 24 -15.70 -20.44 -6.98
CA LEU A 24 -15.58 -19.29 -7.88
C LEU A 24 -14.77 -19.67 -9.13
N PRO A 25 -15.20 -19.24 -10.33
CA PRO A 25 -14.54 -19.63 -11.57
C PRO A 25 -13.13 -19.02 -11.68
N ILE A 26 -12.18 -19.81 -12.20
CA ILE A 26 -10.84 -19.32 -12.52
C ILE A 26 -10.94 -18.28 -13.63
N THR A 27 -10.43 -17.08 -13.38
CA THR A 27 -10.43 -15.95 -14.32
C THR A 27 -9.04 -15.62 -14.86
N LEU A 28 -7.96 -15.97 -14.11
CA LEU A 28 -6.57 -15.93 -14.59
C LEU A 28 -6.15 -17.30 -15.13
N SER A 29 -6.78 -17.71 -16.24
CA SER A 29 -6.44 -18.90 -16.99
C SER A 29 -5.22 -18.67 -17.90
N LYS A 30 -4.68 -19.73 -18.54
CA LYS A 30 -3.61 -19.58 -19.53
C LYS A 30 -3.99 -18.60 -20.63
N SER A 31 -5.21 -18.71 -21.17
CA SER A 31 -5.68 -17.84 -22.25
C SER A 31 -5.80 -16.36 -21.84
N SER A 32 -6.37 -16.08 -20.67
CA SER A 32 -6.48 -14.69 -20.19
C SER A 32 -5.10 -14.09 -19.83
N THR A 33 -4.22 -14.88 -19.22
CA THR A 33 -2.86 -14.45 -18.88
C THR A 33 -2.02 -14.15 -20.12
N GLN A 34 -2.08 -15.00 -21.15
CA GLN A 34 -1.41 -14.76 -22.42
C GLN A 34 -1.98 -13.56 -23.17
N ALA A 35 -3.29 -13.36 -23.12
CA ALA A 35 -3.94 -12.19 -23.68
C ALA A 35 -3.48 -10.89 -22.96
N ILE A 36 -3.37 -10.91 -21.64
CA ILE A 36 -2.82 -9.77 -20.87
C ILE A 36 -1.38 -9.46 -21.30
N ALA A 37 -0.54 -10.48 -21.53
CA ALA A 37 0.82 -10.27 -22.04
C ALA A 37 0.82 -9.59 -23.40
N VAL A 38 -0.09 -9.99 -24.32
CA VAL A 38 -0.26 -9.34 -25.63
C VAL A 38 -0.69 -7.88 -25.46
N GLY A 39 -1.66 -7.62 -24.59
CA GLY A 39 -2.12 -6.25 -24.29
C GLY A 39 -1.00 -5.38 -23.72
N PHE A 40 -0.14 -5.96 -22.87
CA PHE A 40 1.01 -5.23 -22.33
C PHE A 40 2.07 -4.93 -23.42
N ILE A 41 2.32 -5.86 -24.33
CA ILE A 41 3.19 -5.60 -25.51
C ILE A 41 2.63 -4.44 -26.34
N ASN A 42 1.32 -4.41 -26.59
CA ASN A 42 0.66 -3.33 -27.32
C ASN A 42 0.78 -1.99 -26.61
N TRP A 43 0.55 -2.00 -25.30
CA TRP A 43 0.69 -0.80 -24.47
C TRP A 43 2.11 -0.24 -24.54
N ILE A 44 3.12 -1.11 -24.38
CA ILE A 44 4.51 -0.71 -24.47
C ILE A 44 4.80 -0.13 -25.87
N ALA A 45 4.40 -0.81 -26.94
CA ALA A 45 4.66 -0.37 -28.32
C ALA A 45 4.05 0.98 -28.66
N GLU A 46 2.92 1.35 -28.02
CA GLU A 46 2.26 2.63 -28.25
C GLU A 46 2.82 3.76 -27.39
N MET A 47 3.12 3.49 -26.11
CA MET A 47 3.48 4.53 -25.13
C MET A 47 4.96 4.89 -25.11
N GLN A 48 5.83 4.03 -25.63
CA GLN A 48 7.27 4.27 -25.63
C GLN A 48 7.81 4.47 -27.03
N THR A 49 8.29 5.68 -27.31
CA THR A 49 8.91 6.05 -28.60
C THR A 49 10.36 5.62 -28.74
N SER A 50 11.00 5.09 -27.68
CA SER A 50 12.40 4.68 -27.68
C SER A 50 12.61 3.43 -26.81
N PHE A 51 12.57 2.25 -27.43
CA PHE A 51 13.02 1.01 -26.79
C PHE A 51 14.46 0.70 -27.11
N HIS A 52 15.15 0.07 -26.16
CA HIS A 52 16.34 -0.69 -26.49
C HIS A 52 15.92 -1.90 -27.37
N SER A 53 16.70 -2.24 -28.36
CA SER A 53 16.49 -3.46 -29.12
C SER A 53 17.66 -4.41 -28.80
N PRO A 54 17.40 -5.58 -28.21
CA PRO A 54 16.11 -6.15 -27.81
C PRO A 54 15.56 -5.56 -26.51
N MET A 55 14.21 -5.47 -26.42
CA MET A 55 13.50 -5.08 -25.19
C MET A 55 13.75 -6.11 -24.08
N THR A 56 13.88 -5.63 -22.86
CA THR A 56 14.10 -6.44 -21.66
C THR A 56 13.01 -6.21 -20.61
N LEU A 57 12.39 -7.28 -20.12
CA LEU A 57 11.41 -7.25 -19.06
C LEU A 57 11.87 -8.05 -17.84
N SER A 58 11.76 -7.49 -16.62
CA SER A 58 11.90 -8.24 -15.38
C SER A 58 10.55 -8.80 -14.94
N ILE A 59 10.52 -10.08 -14.53
CA ILE A 59 9.31 -10.73 -13.99
C ILE A 59 9.65 -11.42 -12.66
N GLY A 60 8.88 -11.10 -11.62
CA GLY A 60 8.98 -11.71 -10.29
C GLY A 60 7.63 -12.10 -9.72
N THR A 61 7.62 -12.91 -8.68
CA THR A 61 6.43 -13.40 -7.99
C THR A 61 6.55 -13.20 -6.48
N ASP A 62 5.44 -13.01 -5.79
CA ASP A 62 5.36 -13.21 -4.35
C ASP A 62 5.31 -14.71 -4.00
N SER A 63 4.95 -15.04 -2.76
CA SER A 63 4.89 -16.42 -2.27
C SER A 63 3.71 -17.24 -2.77
N ARG A 64 2.76 -16.66 -3.53
CA ARG A 64 1.52 -17.32 -3.96
C ARG A 64 1.76 -18.52 -4.85
N LEU A 65 1.01 -19.61 -4.62
CA LEU A 65 1.18 -20.90 -5.29
C LEU A 65 1.05 -20.82 -6.82
N SER A 66 0.16 -19.98 -7.33
CA SER A 66 -0.06 -19.79 -8.78
C SER A 66 1.00 -18.94 -9.47
N GLY A 67 1.91 -18.30 -8.72
CA GLY A 67 2.88 -17.34 -9.26
C GLY A 67 3.75 -17.92 -10.37
N SER A 68 4.35 -19.09 -10.13
CA SER A 68 5.23 -19.76 -11.11
C SER A 68 4.52 -20.10 -12.42
N GLN A 69 3.27 -20.56 -12.36
CA GLN A 69 2.49 -20.92 -13.53
C GLN A 69 2.10 -19.68 -14.36
N LEU A 70 1.66 -18.61 -13.67
CA LEU A 70 1.34 -17.34 -14.36
C LEU A 70 2.59 -16.72 -14.99
N LYS A 71 3.74 -16.79 -14.33
CA LYS A 71 5.03 -16.34 -14.85
C LYS A 71 5.42 -17.09 -16.12
N GLU A 72 5.27 -18.41 -16.14
CA GLU A 72 5.54 -19.24 -17.31
C GLU A 72 4.69 -18.80 -18.51
N TRP A 73 3.37 -18.64 -18.34
CA TRP A 73 2.45 -18.24 -19.40
C TRP A 73 2.74 -16.84 -19.97
N LEU A 74 3.10 -15.87 -19.11
CA LEU A 74 3.55 -14.55 -19.58
C LEU A 74 4.85 -14.64 -20.36
N THR A 75 5.83 -15.39 -19.84
CA THR A 75 7.16 -15.54 -20.44
C THR A 75 7.11 -16.22 -21.81
N GLU A 76 6.26 -17.25 -21.98
CA GLU A 76 6.03 -17.89 -23.28
C GLU A 76 5.67 -16.84 -24.36
N VAL A 77 4.79 -15.91 -24.03
CA VAL A 77 4.37 -14.84 -24.95
C VAL A 77 5.53 -13.88 -25.22
N PHE A 78 6.16 -13.31 -24.20
CA PHE A 78 7.20 -12.29 -24.37
C PHE A 78 8.39 -12.81 -25.21
N VAL A 79 8.86 -14.02 -24.90
CA VAL A 79 9.95 -14.66 -25.66
C VAL A 79 9.56 -14.90 -27.11
N SER A 80 8.28 -15.23 -27.41
CA SER A 80 7.79 -15.44 -28.79
C SER A 80 7.71 -14.15 -29.61
N TYR A 81 7.79 -13.00 -28.97
CA TYR A 81 7.87 -11.68 -29.59
C TYR A 81 9.28 -11.06 -29.50
N GLY A 82 10.31 -11.83 -29.19
CA GLY A 82 11.69 -11.38 -29.19
C GLY A 82 12.09 -10.53 -27.98
N ILE A 83 11.26 -10.51 -26.94
CA ILE A 83 11.50 -9.75 -25.70
C ILE A 83 12.34 -10.61 -24.75
N HIS A 84 13.46 -10.07 -24.27
CA HIS A 84 14.28 -10.74 -23.26
C HIS A 84 13.60 -10.68 -21.88
N VAL A 85 13.52 -11.81 -21.20
CA VAL A 85 12.93 -11.91 -19.87
C VAL A 85 14.01 -12.17 -18.82
N ILE A 86 14.07 -11.32 -17.82
CA ILE A 86 14.84 -11.55 -16.58
C ILE A 86 13.88 -12.12 -15.53
N ASP A 87 13.97 -13.44 -15.31
CA ASP A 87 13.27 -14.11 -14.22
C ASP A 87 14.02 -13.85 -12.90
N VAL A 88 13.40 -13.09 -12.01
CA VAL A 88 14.00 -12.73 -10.71
C VAL A 88 13.53 -13.64 -9.56
N GLY A 89 12.68 -14.63 -9.86
CA GLY A 89 12.16 -15.56 -8.85
C GLY A 89 11.21 -14.92 -7.86
N LEU A 90 11.37 -15.24 -6.57
CA LEU A 90 10.65 -14.58 -5.47
C LEU A 90 11.11 -13.12 -5.39
N ALA A 91 10.16 -12.20 -5.33
CA ALA A 91 10.43 -10.76 -5.29
C ALA A 91 9.38 -10.03 -4.45
N THR A 92 9.64 -8.76 -4.22
CA THR A 92 8.69 -7.82 -3.62
C THR A 92 8.25 -6.79 -4.65
N THR A 93 7.09 -6.19 -4.44
CA THR A 93 6.59 -5.11 -5.31
C THR A 93 7.61 -3.98 -5.46
N PRO A 94 8.20 -3.42 -4.38
CA PRO A 94 9.22 -2.39 -4.53
C PRO A 94 10.50 -2.87 -5.24
N ALA A 95 10.99 -4.06 -4.94
CA ALA A 95 12.16 -4.59 -5.64
C ALA A 95 11.92 -4.72 -7.15
N MET A 96 10.71 -5.12 -7.57
CA MET A 96 10.36 -5.19 -8.99
C MET A 96 10.47 -3.83 -9.69
N PHE A 97 9.96 -2.76 -9.08
CA PHE A 97 10.19 -1.42 -9.61
C PHE A 97 11.69 -1.11 -9.72
N MET A 98 12.48 -1.41 -8.67
CA MET A 98 13.92 -1.13 -8.68
C MET A 98 14.68 -1.85 -9.80
N SER A 99 14.16 -2.96 -10.34
CA SER A 99 14.73 -3.60 -11.52
C SER A 99 14.68 -2.73 -12.79
N THR A 100 13.81 -1.73 -12.84
CA THR A 100 13.76 -0.75 -13.94
C THR A 100 14.74 0.41 -13.74
N VAL A 101 15.27 0.58 -12.51
CA VAL A 101 16.18 1.65 -12.11
C VAL A 101 17.62 1.17 -12.00
N PHE A 102 17.84 -0.04 -11.47
CA PHE A 102 19.19 -0.58 -11.27
C PHE A 102 19.94 -0.77 -12.60
N PRO A 103 21.12 -0.15 -12.77
CA PRO A 103 21.87 -0.23 -14.03
C PRO A 103 22.23 -1.64 -14.46
N SER A 104 22.33 -2.58 -13.50
CA SER A 104 22.65 -3.99 -13.77
C SER A 104 21.51 -4.76 -14.46
N TYR A 105 20.26 -4.28 -14.39
CA TYR A 105 19.10 -4.93 -14.99
C TYR A 105 18.75 -4.37 -16.37
N GLN A 106 18.81 -3.05 -16.52
CA GLN A 106 18.43 -2.32 -17.75
C GLN A 106 17.06 -2.77 -18.27
N SER A 107 16.11 -3.04 -17.35
CA SER A 107 14.77 -3.48 -17.72
C SER A 107 13.94 -2.30 -18.20
N ASP A 108 13.38 -2.41 -19.39
CA ASP A 108 12.47 -1.40 -19.97
C ASP A 108 11.15 -1.32 -19.19
N ALA A 109 10.72 -2.48 -18.64
CA ALA A 109 9.59 -2.56 -17.73
C ALA A 109 9.72 -3.78 -16.80
N ALA A 110 8.86 -3.83 -15.77
CA ALA A 110 8.82 -4.94 -14.83
C ALA A 110 7.38 -5.36 -14.51
N ILE A 111 7.20 -6.65 -14.22
CA ILE A 111 5.90 -7.23 -13.85
C ILE A 111 6.05 -7.95 -12.52
N MET A 112 5.32 -7.48 -11.52
CA MET A 112 5.14 -8.18 -10.24
C MET A 112 3.87 -9.03 -10.29
N ILE A 113 4.03 -10.33 -10.06
CA ILE A 113 2.90 -11.27 -9.96
C ILE A 113 2.52 -11.40 -8.50
N THR A 114 1.42 -10.77 -8.13
CA THR A 114 0.92 -10.68 -6.75
C THR A 114 -0.56 -10.34 -6.73
N ALA A 115 -1.23 -10.67 -5.64
CA ALA A 115 -2.53 -10.14 -5.28
C ALA A 115 -2.53 -9.49 -3.89
N SER A 116 -1.34 -9.10 -3.39
CA SER A 116 -1.15 -8.50 -2.07
C SER A 116 -1.82 -9.39 -0.98
N HIS A 117 -2.68 -8.85 -0.14
CA HIS A 117 -3.34 -9.53 0.98
C HIS A 117 -4.62 -10.30 0.64
N LEU A 118 -4.99 -10.43 -0.65
CA LEU A 118 -6.17 -11.21 -1.03
C LEU A 118 -6.01 -12.70 -0.71
N PRO A 119 -7.11 -13.47 -0.57
CA PRO A 119 -7.06 -14.90 -0.31
C PRO A 119 -6.13 -15.68 -1.24
N TYR A 120 -5.64 -16.83 -0.79
CA TYR A 120 -4.59 -17.62 -1.46
C TYR A 120 -4.88 -17.98 -2.92
N PHE A 121 -6.14 -18.12 -3.29
CA PHE A 121 -6.58 -18.50 -4.63
C PHE A 121 -6.64 -17.32 -5.63
N TYR A 122 -6.48 -16.08 -5.16
CA TYR A 122 -6.28 -14.90 -6.02
C TYR A 122 -4.83 -14.77 -6.44
N ASN A 123 -4.63 -14.16 -7.62
CA ASN A 123 -3.36 -13.60 -8.03
C ASN A 123 -3.61 -12.38 -8.94
N GLY A 124 -2.53 -11.76 -9.46
CA GLY A 124 -2.67 -10.60 -10.30
C GLY A 124 -1.34 -10.10 -10.84
N PHE A 125 -1.37 -8.94 -11.46
CA PHE A 125 -0.21 -8.31 -12.08
C PHE A 125 -0.17 -6.83 -11.74
N LYS A 126 0.99 -6.37 -11.26
CA LYS A 126 1.36 -4.97 -11.17
C LYS A 126 2.46 -4.71 -12.22
N PHE A 127 2.38 -3.60 -12.91
CA PHE A 127 3.30 -3.25 -13.99
C PHE A 127 4.06 -1.97 -13.64
N PHE A 128 5.32 -1.95 -13.98
CA PHE A 128 6.22 -0.82 -13.70
C PHE A 128 7.04 -0.47 -14.93
N THR A 129 7.33 0.82 -15.05
CA THR A 129 8.41 1.37 -15.87
C THR A 129 9.32 2.20 -14.96
N LYS A 130 10.39 2.76 -15.50
CA LYS A 130 11.26 3.68 -14.74
C LYS A 130 10.52 4.93 -14.19
N ASP A 131 9.34 5.23 -14.74
CA ASP A 131 8.52 6.39 -14.34
C ASP A 131 7.53 6.04 -13.22
N GLY A 132 7.51 4.79 -12.76
CA GLY A 132 6.64 4.29 -11.69
C GLY A 132 5.71 3.16 -12.11
N GLY A 133 4.73 2.86 -11.27
CA GLY A 133 3.67 1.91 -11.59
C GLY A 133 2.68 2.49 -12.59
N LEU A 134 2.07 1.61 -13.40
CA LEU A 134 1.07 2.01 -14.39
C LEU A 134 -0.19 2.60 -13.74
N GLU A 135 -0.87 3.47 -14.48
CA GLU A 135 -2.11 4.11 -14.05
C GLU A 135 -3.36 3.31 -14.48
N LYS A 136 -4.50 3.67 -13.90
CA LYS A 136 -5.77 2.99 -14.19
C LYS A 136 -6.12 2.94 -15.69
N HIS A 137 -5.82 4.01 -16.43
CA HIS A 137 -6.11 4.07 -17.87
C HIS A 137 -5.20 3.15 -18.67
N ASP A 138 -3.95 2.95 -18.24
CA ASP A 138 -3.01 2.01 -18.86
C ASP A 138 -3.50 0.58 -18.72
N ILE A 139 -3.98 0.20 -17.52
CA ILE A 139 -4.57 -1.12 -17.28
C ILE A 139 -5.82 -1.31 -18.14
N THR A 140 -6.66 -0.27 -18.25
CA THR A 140 -7.82 -0.31 -19.15
C THR A 140 -7.39 -0.55 -20.60
N TYR A 141 -6.32 0.12 -21.05
CA TYR A 141 -5.75 -0.07 -22.38
C TYR A 141 -5.28 -1.52 -22.59
N ILE A 142 -4.46 -2.04 -21.67
CA ILE A 142 -3.92 -3.41 -21.72
C ILE A 142 -5.05 -4.44 -21.89
N LEU A 143 -6.10 -4.32 -21.07
CA LEU A 143 -7.21 -5.27 -21.07
C LEU A 143 -8.12 -5.17 -22.31
N ASN A 144 -8.20 -4.00 -22.95
CA ASN A 144 -8.97 -3.79 -24.17
C ASN A 144 -8.18 -4.17 -25.45
N HIS A 145 -6.84 -4.20 -25.41
CA HIS A 145 -5.98 -4.49 -26.58
C HIS A 145 -5.25 -5.82 -26.44
N SER A 146 -5.93 -6.80 -25.85
CA SER A 146 -5.36 -8.10 -25.50
C SER A 146 -5.57 -9.20 -26.55
N ASP A 147 -6.26 -8.92 -27.67
CA ASP A 147 -6.63 -9.95 -28.65
C ASP A 147 -5.53 -10.24 -29.67
N THR A 148 -4.91 -9.21 -30.22
CA THR A 148 -3.89 -9.29 -31.29
C THR A 148 -2.84 -8.21 -31.11
N THR A 149 -1.66 -8.41 -31.68
CA THR A 149 -0.60 -7.40 -31.72
C THR A 149 0.04 -7.35 -33.11
N SER A 150 0.42 -6.14 -33.53
CA SER A 150 1.27 -5.90 -34.70
C SER A 150 2.77 -5.98 -34.36
N PHE A 151 3.13 -6.16 -33.10
CA PHE A 151 4.52 -6.29 -32.68
C PHE A 151 5.17 -7.49 -33.40
N PRO A 152 6.40 -7.35 -33.94
CA PRO A 152 7.01 -8.42 -34.73
C PRO A 152 7.32 -9.64 -33.87
N LYS A 153 7.00 -10.82 -34.38
CA LYS A 153 7.44 -12.07 -33.76
C LYS A 153 8.95 -12.19 -33.84
N GLY A 154 9.54 -12.76 -32.81
CA GLY A 154 10.96 -12.99 -32.70
C GLY A 154 11.27 -14.14 -31.76
N LYS A 155 12.54 -14.40 -31.55
CA LYS A 155 12.99 -15.33 -30.50
C LYS A 155 13.93 -14.59 -29.58
N SER A 156 13.78 -14.79 -28.30
CA SER A 156 14.66 -14.24 -27.28
C SER A 156 14.97 -15.28 -26.19
N SER A 157 15.65 -14.87 -25.17
CA SER A 157 16.14 -15.73 -24.10
C SER A 157 15.54 -15.33 -22.75
N ILE A 158 15.71 -16.23 -21.80
CA ILE A 158 15.40 -16.00 -20.40
C ILE A 158 16.71 -16.03 -19.65
N SER A 159 16.97 -15.04 -18.81
CA SER A 159 18.05 -15.05 -17.83
C SER A 159 17.48 -15.05 -16.42
N LYS A 160 18.29 -15.46 -15.43
CA LYS A 160 17.91 -15.45 -14.03
C LYS A 160 18.80 -14.48 -13.26
N ARG A 161 18.21 -13.72 -12.34
CA ARG A 161 18.93 -12.83 -11.41
C ARG A 161 18.31 -12.87 -10.02
N ASN A 162 19.12 -12.58 -9.02
CA ASN A 162 18.67 -12.48 -7.63
C ASN A 162 18.42 -11.01 -7.27
N LEU A 163 17.24 -10.50 -7.64
CA LEU A 163 16.85 -9.11 -7.42
C LEU A 163 16.76 -8.76 -5.92
N ILE A 164 16.32 -9.69 -5.09
CA ILE A 164 16.20 -9.47 -3.64
C ILE A 164 17.58 -9.22 -3.02
N ALA A 165 18.61 -9.92 -3.47
CA ALA A 165 19.98 -9.66 -2.98
C ALA A 165 20.48 -8.26 -3.37
N ASP A 166 20.22 -7.82 -4.59
CA ASP A 166 20.61 -6.48 -5.06
C ASP A 166 19.82 -5.38 -4.34
N TYR A 167 18.51 -5.60 -4.14
CA TYR A 167 17.65 -4.68 -3.39
C TYR A 167 18.06 -4.60 -1.90
N SER A 168 18.40 -5.74 -1.29
CA SER A 168 18.91 -5.79 0.09
C SER A 168 20.21 -5.04 0.22
N ALA A 169 21.16 -5.24 -0.73
CA ALA A 169 22.42 -4.52 -0.74
C ALA A 169 22.21 -3.00 -0.85
N HIS A 170 21.25 -2.56 -1.67
CA HIS A 170 20.87 -1.15 -1.79
C HIS A 170 20.37 -0.58 -0.45
N LEU A 171 19.46 -1.28 0.25
CA LEU A 171 18.96 -0.84 1.56
C LEU A 171 20.05 -0.85 2.64
N ILE A 172 20.89 -1.87 2.69
CA ILE A 172 22.04 -1.93 3.62
C ILE A 172 22.98 -0.76 3.39
N GLN A 173 23.33 -0.49 2.13
CA GLN A 173 24.20 0.63 1.78
C GLN A 173 23.60 1.96 2.27
N LYS A 174 22.32 2.20 1.98
CA LYS A 174 21.59 3.39 2.43
C LYS A 174 21.64 3.53 3.96
N ILE A 175 21.34 2.46 4.69
CA ILE A 175 21.34 2.49 6.17
C ILE A 175 22.74 2.78 6.71
N ARG A 176 23.78 2.13 6.20
CA ARG A 176 25.16 2.36 6.63
C ARG A 176 25.65 3.77 6.32
N GLU A 177 25.36 4.30 5.15
CA GLU A 177 25.73 5.65 4.73
C GLU A 177 25.06 6.70 5.63
N GLU A 178 23.76 6.60 5.87
CA GLU A 178 23.04 7.59 6.68
C GLU A 178 23.34 7.53 8.18
N THR A 179 23.74 6.37 8.68
CA THR A 179 24.16 6.21 10.08
C THR A 179 25.67 6.39 10.28
N ASN A 180 26.43 6.44 9.19
CA ASN A 180 27.90 6.41 9.20
C ASN A 180 28.46 5.27 10.09
N CYS A 181 27.81 4.10 10.05
CA CYS A 181 28.13 2.95 10.89
C CYS A 181 28.01 1.65 10.10
N SER A 182 28.97 0.72 10.28
CA SER A 182 28.95 -0.59 9.63
C SER A 182 27.94 -1.55 10.25
N LEU A 183 27.70 -1.44 11.56
CA LEU A 183 26.77 -2.27 12.34
C LEU A 183 25.78 -1.37 13.13
N PRO A 184 24.91 -0.59 12.45
CA PRO A 184 24.07 0.43 13.09
C PRO A 184 23.03 -0.16 14.03
N LEU A 185 22.72 -1.45 13.91
CA LEU A 185 21.70 -2.14 14.71
C LEU A 185 22.32 -3.04 15.81
N GLU A 186 23.65 -2.98 16.02
CA GLU A 186 24.30 -3.77 17.07
C GLU A 186 23.70 -3.48 18.45
N GLY A 187 23.37 -4.55 19.16
CA GLY A 187 22.71 -4.49 20.47
C GLY A 187 21.25 -4.06 20.42
N LEU A 188 20.58 -4.20 19.26
CA LEU A 188 19.12 -4.15 19.11
C LEU A 188 18.59 -5.55 18.83
N HIS A 189 17.51 -5.91 19.47
CA HIS A 189 16.76 -7.13 19.23
C HIS A 189 15.49 -6.78 18.41
N ILE A 190 15.45 -7.21 17.14
CA ILE A 190 14.40 -6.83 16.21
C ILE A 190 13.75 -8.08 15.60
N ILE A 191 12.46 -8.25 15.83
CA ILE A 191 11.67 -9.37 15.32
C ILE A 191 10.96 -8.95 14.02
N VAL A 192 10.94 -9.86 13.04
CA VAL A 192 10.15 -9.72 11.82
C VAL A 192 9.06 -10.79 11.78
N ASP A 193 7.83 -10.37 11.48
CA ASP A 193 6.73 -11.23 11.05
C ASP A 193 6.54 -11.03 9.54
N ALA A 194 6.91 -12.02 8.72
CA ALA A 194 6.78 -11.97 7.27
C ALA A 194 5.46 -12.57 6.78
N GLY A 195 4.60 -13.08 7.65
CA GLY A 195 3.29 -13.65 7.32
C GLY A 195 3.31 -14.72 6.23
N ASN A 196 4.45 -15.42 6.05
CA ASN A 196 4.70 -16.34 4.92
C ASN A 196 4.66 -15.68 3.53
N GLY A 197 4.76 -14.35 3.47
CA GLY A 197 4.91 -13.57 2.24
C GLY A 197 6.34 -13.56 1.70
N ALA A 198 6.67 -12.50 0.97
CA ALA A 198 8.01 -12.31 0.41
C ALA A 198 8.99 -11.62 1.39
N GLY A 199 8.53 -11.14 2.56
CA GLY A 199 9.29 -10.28 3.48
C GLY A 199 10.37 -10.98 4.31
N GLY A 200 10.47 -12.33 4.29
CA GLY A 200 11.42 -13.08 5.11
C GLY A 200 12.89 -12.73 4.88
N PHE A 201 13.24 -12.27 3.67
CA PHE A 201 14.60 -11.83 3.33
C PHE A 201 15.13 -10.71 4.24
N PHE A 202 14.23 -9.91 4.82
CA PHE A 202 14.61 -8.74 5.62
C PHE A 202 15.44 -9.14 6.85
N VAL A 203 15.19 -10.32 7.40
CA VAL A 203 15.95 -10.89 8.53
C VAL A 203 17.39 -11.18 8.14
N GLU A 204 17.59 -12.12 7.21
CA GLU A 204 18.92 -12.62 6.89
C GLU A 204 19.73 -11.68 6.01
N GLN A 205 19.06 -10.96 5.11
CA GLN A 205 19.75 -10.14 4.13
C GLN A 205 19.85 -8.66 4.50
N ILE A 206 19.15 -8.20 5.57
CA ILE A 206 19.22 -6.78 6.00
C ILE A 206 19.55 -6.67 7.49
N LEU A 207 18.70 -7.18 8.40
CA LEU A 207 18.88 -6.96 9.83
C LEU A 207 20.15 -7.63 10.38
N THR A 208 20.39 -8.89 10.07
CA THR A 208 21.56 -9.65 10.52
C THR A 208 22.88 -9.01 10.04
N PRO A 209 23.05 -8.63 8.74
CA PRO A 209 24.24 -7.92 8.28
C PRO A 209 24.46 -6.53 8.89
N LEU A 210 23.41 -5.92 9.44
CA LEU A 210 23.47 -4.63 10.14
C LEU A 210 23.70 -4.78 11.66
N GLY A 211 23.81 -6.03 12.18
CA GLY A 211 24.17 -6.34 13.55
C GLY A 211 23.01 -6.56 14.52
N ALA A 212 21.76 -6.61 14.06
CA ALA A 212 20.61 -6.89 14.93
C ALA A 212 20.58 -8.36 15.39
N ASP A 213 20.12 -8.60 16.62
CA ASP A 213 19.59 -9.89 17.03
C ASP A 213 18.18 -10.04 16.47
N THR A 214 17.92 -11.15 15.77
CA THR A 214 16.64 -11.40 15.10
C THR A 214 15.92 -12.63 15.66
N THR A 215 16.35 -13.12 16.81
CA THR A 215 15.78 -14.29 17.49
C THR A 215 14.29 -14.08 17.77
N GLY A 216 13.46 -15.05 17.41
CA GLY A 216 12.00 -14.96 17.55
C GLY A 216 11.27 -14.39 16.35
N SER A 217 11.98 -14.01 15.27
CA SER A 217 11.34 -13.69 13.99
C SER A 217 10.55 -14.89 13.47
N GLN A 218 9.39 -14.66 12.85
CA GLN A 218 8.42 -15.69 12.58
C GLN A 218 7.83 -15.63 11.17
N PHE A 219 7.32 -16.79 10.71
CA PHE A 219 6.65 -16.97 9.41
C PHE A 219 7.45 -16.48 8.23
N LEU A 220 8.79 -16.68 8.29
CA LEU A 220 9.77 -16.17 7.32
C LEU A 220 9.75 -16.93 6.00
N GLU A 221 9.44 -18.25 6.06
CA GLU A 221 9.40 -19.11 4.89
C GLU A 221 8.20 -18.78 4.00
N PRO A 222 8.42 -18.51 2.71
CA PRO A 222 7.34 -18.23 1.76
C PRO A 222 6.34 -19.40 1.67
N ASN A 223 5.06 -19.14 1.92
CA ASN A 223 4.00 -20.15 1.79
C ASN A 223 2.71 -19.50 1.33
N GLY A 224 2.36 -19.71 0.05
CA GLY A 224 1.19 -19.09 -0.56
C GLY A 224 -0.18 -19.53 -0.05
N LEU A 225 -0.25 -20.42 0.94
CA LEU A 225 -1.49 -20.74 1.67
C LEU A 225 -1.72 -19.83 2.87
N PHE A 226 -0.70 -19.07 3.31
CA PHE A 226 -0.75 -18.17 4.46
C PHE A 226 -1.35 -18.83 5.72
N PRO A 227 -0.76 -19.94 6.21
CA PRO A 227 -1.40 -20.80 7.21
C PRO A 227 -1.49 -20.18 8.61
N ASN A 228 -0.74 -19.12 8.89
CA ASN A 228 -0.63 -18.55 10.22
C ASN A 228 -1.58 -17.37 10.44
N HIS A 229 -1.60 -16.43 9.53
CA HIS A 229 -2.53 -15.31 9.46
C HIS A 229 -2.50 -14.67 8.07
N ILE A 230 -3.47 -13.83 7.77
CA ILE A 230 -3.47 -13.01 6.57
C ILE A 230 -2.29 -12.02 6.66
N PRO A 231 -1.33 -12.03 5.71
CA PRO A 231 -0.19 -11.12 5.74
C PRO A 231 -0.61 -9.69 5.36
N ASN A 232 -1.09 -8.95 6.36
CA ASN A 232 -1.60 -7.59 6.20
C ASN A 232 -1.49 -6.83 7.53
N PRO A 233 -0.76 -5.71 7.60
CA PRO A 233 -0.68 -4.88 8.80
C PRO A 233 -2.03 -4.32 9.30
N GLU A 234 -3.08 -4.29 8.45
CA GLU A 234 -4.44 -3.94 8.88
C GLU A 234 -5.20 -5.10 9.55
N ASN A 235 -4.67 -6.33 9.48
CA ASN A 235 -5.29 -7.51 10.08
C ASN A 235 -4.96 -7.59 11.58
N LYS A 236 -5.99 -7.67 12.42
CA LYS A 236 -5.83 -7.69 13.89
C LYS A 236 -5.08 -8.93 14.39
N GLU A 237 -5.29 -10.10 13.76
CA GLU A 237 -4.61 -11.34 14.15
C GLU A 237 -3.12 -11.25 13.80
N ALA A 238 -2.79 -10.70 12.63
CA ALA A 238 -1.42 -10.46 12.21
C ALA A 238 -0.70 -9.50 13.17
N MET A 239 -1.32 -8.35 13.51
CA MET A 239 -0.75 -7.41 14.47
C MET A 239 -0.61 -8.00 15.87
N HIS A 240 -1.60 -8.76 16.34
CA HIS A 240 -1.52 -9.47 17.63
C HIS A 240 -0.38 -10.49 17.63
N SER A 241 -0.18 -11.21 16.53
CA SER A 241 0.90 -12.18 16.36
C SER A 241 2.27 -11.58 16.59
N VAL A 242 2.58 -10.48 15.88
CA VAL A 242 3.87 -9.79 16.05
C VAL A 242 4.01 -9.13 17.43
N SER A 243 2.95 -8.54 17.99
CA SER A 243 2.95 -7.97 19.35
C SER A 243 3.24 -9.03 20.42
N TYR A 244 2.64 -10.21 20.26
CA TYR A 244 2.93 -11.35 21.14
C TYR A 244 4.39 -11.82 21.01
N ALA A 245 4.93 -11.92 19.80
CA ALA A 245 6.32 -12.30 19.59
C ALA A 245 7.29 -11.30 20.23
N VAL A 246 7.06 -10.00 20.05
CA VAL A 246 7.88 -8.93 20.66
C VAL A 246 7.91 -9.04 22.18
N THR A 247 6.74 -9.11 22.82
CA THR A 247 6.65 -9.18 24.29
C THR A 247 7.19 -10.48 24.85
N LYS A 248 6.95 -11.62 24.19
CA LYS A 248 7.44 -12.94 24.57
C LYS A 248 8.96 -13.06 24.54
N HIS A 249 9.59 -12.45 23.55
CA HIS A 249 11.03 -12.52 23.35
C HIS A 249 11.77 -11.31 23.92
N HIS A 250 11.05 -10.33 24.51
CA HIS A 250 11.60 -9.07 25.03
C HIS A 250 12.39 -8.29 23.95
N ALA A 251 11.86 -8.27 22.73
CA ALA A 251 12.50 -7.56 21.63
C ALA A 251 12.30 -6.04 21.76
N ASP A 252 13.24 -5.26 21.22
CA ASP A 252 13.17 -3.80 21.20
C ASP A 252 12.16 -3.30 20.18
N LEU A 253 12.00 -4.05 19.07
CA LEU A 253 11.13 -3.68 17.96
C LEU A 253 10.57 -4.92 17.26
N GLY A 254 9.31 -4.86 16.86
CA GLY A 254 8.69 -5.79 15.90
C GLY A 254 8.43 -5.09 14.58
N ILE A 255 8.60 -5.80 13.47
CA ILE A 255 8.30 -5.35 12.11
C ILE A 255 7.34 -6.35 11.50
N ILE A 256 6.30 -5.88 10.84
CA ILE A 256 5.38 -6.72 10.05
C ILE A 256 5.27 -6.17 8.64
N PHE A 257 5.29 -7.08 7.65
CA PHE A 257 5.07 -6.77 6.25
C PHE A 257 3.80 -7.44 5.73
N ASP A 258 3.25 -6.88 4.66
CA ASP A 258 2.26 -7.61 3.87
C ASP A 258 2.93 -8.58 2.88
N THR A 259 2.13 -9.27 2.07
CA THR A 259 2.59 -10.38 1.21
C THR A 259 3.73 -9.99 0.28
N ASP A 260 3.65 -8.83 -0.36
CA ASP A 260 4.55 -8.33 -1.40
C ASP A 260 5.39 -7.12 -0.97
N VAL A 261 5.34 -6.80 0.36
CA VAL A 261 6.23 -5.85 1.06
C VAL A 261 6.08 -4.40 0.60
N ASP A 262 4.95 -4.05 0.01
CA ASP A 262 4.64 -2.64 -0.27
C ASP A 262 4.03 -1.92 0.95
N ARG A 263 3.69 -2.67 2.01
CA ARG A 263 3.21 -2.15 3.30
C ARG A 263 3.98 -2.69 4.47
N ALA A 264 4.08 -1.85 5.51
CA ALA A 264 4.67 -2.22 6.79
C ALA A 264 3.95 -1.57 7.97
N ALA A 265 4.14 -2.15 9.15
CA ALA A 265 3.89 -1.54 10.45
C ALA A 265 4.95 -2.03 11.44
N ILE A 266 5.04 -1.37 12.60
CA ILE A 266 5.97 -1.79 13.66
C ILE A 266 5.26 -1.94 15.00
N VAL A 267 5.92 -2.63 15.93
CA VAL A 267 5.47 -2.86 17.30
C VAL A 267 6.60 -2.49 18.25
N LEU A 268 6.29 -1.74 19.30
CA LEU A 268 7.24 -1.33 20.33
C LEU A 268 7.51 -2.45 21.32
N SER A 269 8.55 -2.30 22.14
CA SER A 269 8.99 -3.30 23.14
C SER A 269 7.92 -3.70 24.16
N ASP A 270 6.96 -2.81 24.43
CA ASP A 270 5.80 -3.07 25.30
C ASP A 270 4.64 -3.80 24.59
N GLY A 271 4.80 -4.15 23.31
CA GLY A 271 3.79 -4.76 22.47
C GLY A 271 2.81 -3.77 21.83
N LYS A 272 3.01 -2.46 22.05
CA LYS A 272 2.12 -1.43 21.49
C LYS A 272 2.35 -1.26 19.99
N GLU A 273 1.28 -1.33 19.23
CA GLU A 273 1.30 -1.17 17.79
C GLU A 273 1.62 0.29 17.39
N VAL A 274 2.53 0.45 16.45
CA VAL A 274 2.76 1.69 15.70
C VAL A 274 2.31 1.43 14.28
N ASN A 275 1.02 1.65 14.06
CA ASN A 275 0.30 1.38 12.84
C ASN A 275 -0.63 2.56 12.50
N ARG A 276 -1.17 2.64 11.30
CA ARG A 276 -2.13 3.66 10.88
C ARG A 276 -1.61 5.09 11.19
N ASN A 277 -2.38 5.90 11.94
CA ASN A 277 -2.00 7.27 12.31
C ASN A 277 -0.66 7.35 13.05
N ARG A 278 -0.34 6.36 13.91
CA ARG A 278 0.94 6.33 14.65
C ARG A 278 2.13 6.09 13.72
N PHE A 279 1.98 5.21 12.72
CA PHE A 279 3.02 4.94 11.72
C PHE A 279 3.27 6.17 10.84
N ILE A 280 2.19 6.82 10.41
CA ILE A 280 2.26 8.09 9.68
C ILE A 280 2.94 9.18 10.53
N ALA A 281 2.58 9.30 11.82
CA ALA A 281 3.18 10.28 12.71
C ALA A 281 4.69 10.07 12.86
N LEU A 282 5.12 8.82 13.08
CA LEU A 282 6.54 8.48 13.20
C LEU A 282 7.32 8.85 11.94
N LEU A 283 6.85 8.42 10.77
CA LEU A 283 7.50 8.73 9.49
C LEU A 283 7.43 10.22 9.15
N SER A 284 6.35 10.92 9.57
CA SER A 284 6.27 12.37 9.43
C SER A 284 7.30 13.07 10.30
N ALA A 285 7.51 12.65 11.56
CA ALA A 285 8.53 13.21 12.43
C ALA A 285 9.93 13.04 11.83
N ILE A 286 10.26 11.82 11.35
CA ILE A 286 11.52 11.52 10.67
C ILE A 286 11.71 12.41 9.44
N THR A 287 10.68 12.50 8.59
CA THR A 287 10.75 13.31 7.38
C THR A 287 10.90 14.81 7.69
N LEU A 288 10.24 15.32 8.72
CA LEU A 288 10.28 16.73 9.08
C LEU A 288 11.56 17.12 9.82
N GLU A 289 12.24 16.17 10.47
CA GLU A 289 13.59 16.37 11.01
C GLU A 289 14.60 16.61 9.88
N GLU A 290 14.49 15.85 8.78
CA GLU A 290 15.37 15.97 7.61
C GLU A 290 14.96 17.14 6.68
N HIS A 291 13.65 17.38 6.54
CA HIS A 291 13.06 18.32 5.60
C HIS A 291 12.00 19.23 6.29
N PRO A 292 12.41 20.18 7.13
CA PRO A 292 11.48 21.10 7.80
C PRO A 292 10.56 21.85 6.84
N GLN A 293 9.34 22.13 7.28
CA GLN A 293 8.31 22.88 6.54
C GLN A 293 7.79 22.18 5.27
N SER A 294 8.12 20.91 5.07
CA SER A 294 7.62 20.14 3.93
C SER A 294 6.15 19.73 4.09
N VAL A 295 5.54 19.37 2.97
CA VAL A 295 4.18 18.84 2.92
C VAL A 295 4.22 17.33 3.18
N ILE A 296 3.36 16.87 4.08
CA ILE A 296 3.06 15.44 4.27
C ILE A 296 1.69 15.17 3.67
N VAL A 297 1.64 14.34 2.62
CA VAL A 297 0.40 13.95 1.97
C VAL A 297 -0.12 12.66 2.59
N THR A 298 -1.39 12.66 3.00
CA THR A 298 -2.03 11.48 3.59
C THR A 298 -3.41 11.22 2.99
N ASP A 299 -4.00 10.06 3.30
CA ASP A 299 -5.37 9.77 2.92
C ASP A 299 -6.40 10.59 3.76
N SER A 300 -7.66 10.52 3.35
CA SER A 300 -8.76 11.35 3.86
C SER A 300 -9.22 10.97 5.27
N VAL A 301 -8.92 9.75 5.74
CA VAL A 301 -9.40 9.21 7.03
C VAL A 301 -8.40 9.37 8.18
N THR A 302 -7.30 10.07 7.95
CA THR A 302 -6.34 10.36 9.02
C THR A 302 -6.93 11.25 10.11
N SER A 303 -6.46 11.04 11.35
CA SER A 303 -7.00 11.68 12.54
C SER A 303 -6.74 13.19 12.61
N SER A 304 -7.52 13.87 13.42
CA SER A 304 -7.29 15.28 13.76
C SER A 304 -6.00 15.46 14.56
N GLY A 305 -5.72 14.52 15.47
CA GLY A 305 -4.49 14.53 16.26
C GLY A 305 -3.23 14.37 15.40
N LEU A 306 -3.28 13.59 14.32
CA LEU A 306 -2.18 13.50 13.35
C LEU A 306 -1.93 14.85 12.66
N ALA A 307 -2.98 15.57 12.30
CA ALA A 307 -2.82 16.91 11.69
C ALA A 307 -2.13 17.89 12.65
N GLU A 308 -2.54 17.90 13.92
CA GLU A 308 -1.91 18.72 14.97
C GLU A 308 -0.45 18.31 15.19
N PHE A 309 -0.16 17.00 15.19
CA PHE A 309 1.19 16.45 15.35
C PHE A 309 2.12 16.91 14.22
N ILE A 310 1.71 16.75 12.96
CA ILE A 310 2.51 17.19 11.80
C ILE A 310 2.77 18.69 11.87
N GLN A 311 1.75 19.48 12.21
CA GLN A 311 1.89 20.94 12.34
C GLN A 311 2.84 21.31 13.49
N ALA A 312 2.76 20.63 14.64
CA ALA A 312 3.64 20.86 15.79
C ALA A 312 5.11 20.55 15.47
N HIS A 313 5.36 19.61 14.55
CA HIS A 313 6.70 19.29 14.04
C HIS A 313 7.13 20.20 12.85
N GLY A 314 6.38 21.28 12.60
CA GLY A 314 6.71 22.27 11.57
C GLY A 314 6.33 21.87 10.16
N GLY A 315 5.58 20.79 9.96
CA GLY A 315 5.11 20.31 8.66
C GLY A 315 3.78 20.91 8.22
N ILE A 316 3.42 20.66 6.97
CA ILE A 316 2.14 21.02 6.37
C ILE A 316 1.37 19.75 6.07
N HIS A 317 0.27 19.49 6.78
CA HIS A 317 -0.56 18.32 6.52
C HIS A 317 -1.50 18.55 5.34
N HIS A 318 -1.44 17.67 4.33
CA HIS A 318 -2.32 17.69 3.16
C HIS A 318 -3.06 16.35 3.06
N ARG A 319 -4.34 16.34 3.48
CA ARG A 319 -5.22 15.17 3.27
C ARG A 319 -5.72 15.14 1.84
N PHE A 320 -5.69 13.95 1.21
CA PHE A 320 -6.22 13.72 -0.12
C PHE A 320 -7.14 12.49 -0.13
N LYS A 321 -7.68 12.12 -1.27
CA LYS A 321 -8.56 10.94 -1.39
C LYS A 321 -7.79 9.64 -1.20
N ARG A 322 -8.44 8.64 -0.60
CA ARG A 322 -7.87 7.29 -0.41
C ARG A 322 -7.47 6.62 -1.71
N GLY A 323 -6.55 5.68 -1.57
CA GLY A 323 -5.90 4.90 -2.62
C GLY A 323 -4.45 5.33 -2.76
N TYR A 324 -3.53 4.40 -2.54
CA TYR A 324 -2.08 4.68 -2.49
C TYR A 324 -1.60 5.50 -3.71
N ARG A 325 -2.06 5.14 -4.91
CA ARG A 325 -1.71 5.92 -6.11
C ARG A 325 -2.24 7.35 -6.08
N ASN A 326 -3.43 7.58 -5.51
CA ASN A 326 -3.95 8.94 -5.37
C ASN A 326 -3.05 9.78 -4.46
N VAL A 327 -2.65 9.22 -3.31
CA VAL A 327 -1.82 9.90 -2.32
C VAL A 327 -0.40 10.16 -2.88
N ILE A 328 0.20 9.16 -3.52
CA ILE A 328 1.52 9.27 -4.16
C ILE A 328 1.49 10.30 -5.31
N ASN A 329 0.52 10.19 -6.21
CA ASN A 329 0.40 11.11 -7.35
C ASN A 329 0.16 12.55 -6.89
N GLU A 330 -0.55 12.76 -5.79
CA GLU A 330 -0.73 14.09 -5.20
C GLU A 330 0.59 14.64 -4.64
N GLY A 331 1.42 13.80 -3.99
CA GLY A 331 2.77 14.19 -3.58
C GLY A 331 3.65 14.61 -4.75
N ILE A 332 3.65 13.83 -5.83
CA ILE A 332 4.37 14.13 -7.07
C ILE A 332 3.84 15.44 -7.70
N ARG A 333 2.50 15.62 -7.75
CA ARG A 333 1.88 16.84 -8.28
C ARG A 333 2.30 18.08 -7.49
N ILE A 334 2.29 17.98 -6.15
CA ILE A 334 2.72 19.08 -5.27
C ILE A 334 4.16 19.48 -5.59
N ASN A 335 5.07 18.52 -5.74
CA ASN A 335 6.47 18.79 -6.07
C ASN A 335 6.66 19.46 -7.45
N ARG A 336 5.79 19.13 -8.40
CA ARG A 336 5.85 19.71 -9.74
C ARG A 336 5.21 21.12 -9.82
N GLU A 337 4.16 21.37 -9.04
CA GLU A 337 3.26 22.51 -9.25
C GLU A 337 3.32 23.58 -8.14
N THR A 338 4.06 23.31 -7.04
CA THR A 338 4.13 24.25 -5.92
C THR A 338 5.57 24.46 -5.41
N ASP A 339 5.79 25.55 -4.69
CA ASP A 339 7.07 25.87 -4.05
C ASP A 339 7.27 25.15 -2.70
N LYS A 340 6.31 24.36 -2.27
CA LYS A 340 6.36 23.63 -1.01
C LYS A 340 6.56 22.14 -1.29
N PRO A 341 7.77 21.59 -1.05
CA PRO A 341 8.06 20.20 -1.41
C PRO A 341 7.31 19.21 -0.52
N CYS A 342 6.90 18.10 -1.12
CA CYS A 342 6.42 16.91 -0.45
C CYS A 342 7.52 15.85 -0.46
N TYR A 343 7.89 15.32 0.70
CA TYR A 343 8.88 14.25 0.81
C TYR A 343 8.26 12.91 1.25
N LEU A 344 7.05 12.93 1.80
CA LEU A 344 6.32 11.76 2.25
C LEU A 344 4.86 11.81 1.80
N ALA A 345 4.43 10.75 1.11
CA ALA A 345 3.05 10.47 0.75
C ALA A 345 2.67 9.09 1.32
N ILE A 346 1.72 9.02 2.25
CA ILE A 346 1.48 7.82 3.07
C ILE A 346 0.01 7.65 3.44
N GLU A 347 -0.47 6.40 3.51
CA GLU A 347 -1.83 6.04 3.88
C GLU A 347 -1.92 5.32 5.23
N THR A 348 -3.12 5.39 5.82
CA THR A 348 -3.47 4.61 7.01
C THR A 348 -3.41 3.09 6.81
N SER A 349 -3.37 2.61 5.58
CA SER A 349 -3.23 1.20 5.21
C SER A 349 -1.79 0.66 5.34
N GLY A 350 -0.80 1.53 5.58
CA GLY A 350 0.62 1.20 5.63
C GLY A 350 1.37 1.38 4.31
N HIS A 351 0.66 1.67 3.21
CA HIS A 351 1.29 2.11 1.96
C HIS A 351 1.95 3.46 2.14
N GLY A 352 3.18 3.62 1.67
CA GLY A 352 3.86 4.90 1.77
C GLY A 352 5.07 5.01 0.86
N ALA A 353 5.29 6.24 0.39
CA ALA A 353 6.29 6.55 -0.61
C ALA A 353 7.08 7.81 -0.21
N MET A 354 8.38 7.73 -0.31
CA MET A 354 9.28 8.86 -0.05
C MET A 354 9.85 9.40 -1.36
N ALA A 355 9.96 10.73 -1.47
CA ALA A 355 10.47 11.38 -2.68
C ALA A 355 11.89 10.93 -3.03
N GLU A 356 12.74 10.71 -2.04
CA GLU A 356 14.10 10.21 -2.22
C GLU A 356 14.19 8.76 -2.72
N ASN A 357 13.08 7.99 -2.60
CA ASN A 357 12.91 6.64 -3.14
C ASN A 357 11.93 6.63 -4.32
N TYR A 358 12.08 7.58 -5.24
CA TYR A 358 11.28 7.68 -6.49
C TYR A 358 9.77 7.80 -6.28
N PHE A 359 9.29 8.18 -5.12
CA PHE A 359 7.88 8.03 -4.73
C PHE A 359 7.36 6.60 -4.94
N LEU A 360 8.23 5.63 -4.73
CA LEU A 360 7.89 4.21 -4.76
C LEU A 360 7.14 3.83 -3.48
N ASP A 361 6.04 3.11 -3.64
CA ASP A 361 5.33 2.46 -2.54
C ASP A 361 6.17 1.30 -2.01
N ASP A 362 6.78 1.47 -0.83
CA ASP A 362 7.88 0.61 -0.39
C ASP A 362 7.92 0.46 1.14
N GLY A 363 7.27 -0.59 1.65
CA GLY A 363 7.24 -0.89 3.09
C GLY A 363 8.63 -1.17 3.67
N ALA A 364 9.51 -1.83 2.91
CA ALA A 364 10.88 -2.12 3.38
C ALA A 364 11.73 -0.85 3.48
N TYR A 365 11.58 0.09 2.55
CA TYR A 365 12.27 1.39 2.62
C TYR A 365 11.77 2.25 3.78
N LEU A 366 10.45 2.29 4.02
CA LEU A 366 9.89 2.98 5.19
C LEU A 366 10.47 2.44 6.50
N VAL A 367 10.57 1.11 6.62
CA VAL A 367 11.23 0.46 7.76
C VAL A 367 12.71 0.82 7.81
N ALA A 368 13.43 0.86 6.69
CA ALA A 368 14.82 1.27 6.65
C ALA A 368 15.02 2.70 7.20
N LYS A 369 14.13 3.64 6.87
CA LYS A 369 14.16 5.02 7.44
C LYS A 369 13.93 5.02 8.95
N ILE A 370 13.03 4.18 9.45
CA ILE A 370 12.81 4.01 10.90
C ILE A 370 14.08 3.44 11.57
N LEU A 371 14.71 2.43 10.98
CA LEU A 371 15.94 1.83 11.53
C LEU A 371 17.10 2.81 11.55
N ILE A 372 17.25 3.65 10.53
CA ILE A 372 18.25 4.73 10.49
C ILE A 372 18.02 5.70 11.66
N SER A 373 16.78 6.16 11.84
CA SER A 373 16.44 7.09 12.91
C SER A 373 16.57 6.44 14.29
N LEU A 374 16.17 5.18 14.45
CA LEU A 374 16.31 4.41 15.67
C LEU A 374 17.79 4.29 16.08
N SER A 375 18.68 4.00 15.13
CA SER A 375 20.12 3.95 15.37
C SER A 375 20.69 5.30 15.85
N LYS A 376 20.27 6.41 15.23
CA LYS A 376 20.67 7.76 15.62
C LYS A 376 20.10 8.15 17.00
N TRP A 377 18.84 7.85 17.25
CA TRP A 377 18.15 8.17 18.51
C TRP A 377 18.69 7.37 19.69
N LYS A 378 19.06 6.09 19.48
CA LYS A 378 19.69 5.27 20.52
C LYS A 378 20.96 5.95 21.09
N GLN A 379 21.75 6.61 20.25
CA GLN A 379 22.96 7.32 20.69
C GLN A 379 22.65 8.57 21.55
N SER A 380 21.50 9.20 21.33
CA SER A 380 21.03 10.36 22.09
C SER A 380 20.10 10.01 23.25
N GLY A 381 19.76 8.71 23.44
CA GLY A 381 18.83 8.25 24.46
C GLY A 381 17.38 8.59 24.17
N LEU A 382 17.04 8.93 22.93
CA LEU A 382 15.67 9.21 22.50
C LEU A 382 14.98 7.93 22.05
N THR A 383 13.68 7.78 22.36
CA THR A 383 12.88 6.59 21.98
C THR A 383 11.72 6.95 21.07
N ILE A 384 11.18 5.95 20.37
CA ILE A 384 9.99 6.12 19.50
C ILE A 384 8.79 6.59 20.32
N GLU A 385 8.62 6.08 21.54
CA GLU A 385 7.55 6.48 22.45
C GLU A 385 7.63 7.97 22.80
N GLN A 386 8.82 8.50 23.02
CA GLN A 386 9.04 9.92 23.28
C GLN A 386 8.71 10.78 22.07
N ILE A 387 9.11 10.35 20.86
CA ILE A 387 8.74 11.03 19.60
C ILE A 387 7.22 11.09 19.45
N LEU A 388 6.53 9.98 19.71
CA LEU A 388 5.07 9.88 19.56
C LEU A 388 4.28 10.42 20.74
N SER A 389 4.92 10.86 21.83
CA SER A 389 4.25 11.27 23.07
C SER A 389 3.28 12.45 22.90
N SER A 390 3.52 13.31 21.92
CA SER A 390 2.66 14.46 21.61
C SER A 390 1.50 14.13 20.65
N LEU A 391 1.46 12.90 20.09
CA LEU A 391 0.36 12.48 19.23
C LEU A 391 -0.90 12.26 20.05
N LYS A 392 -1.91 13.05 19.78
CA LYS A 392 -3.24 12.89 20.39
C LYS A 392 -4.00 11.81 19.62
N GLU A 393 -4.39 10.76 20.33
CA GLU A 393 -5.27 9.73 19.78
C GLU A 393 -6.74 10.10 20.02
N PRO A 394 -7.65 9.81 19.08
CA PRO A 394 -9.07 10.02 19.30
C PRO A 394 -9.57 9.09 20.43
N ALA A 395 -10.58 9.54 21.17
CA ALA A 395 -11.24 8.70 22.18
C ALA A 395 -12.06 7.59 21.51
N GLU A 396 -12.60 7.86 20.32
CA GLU A 396 -13.38 6.89 19.54
C GLU A 396 -13.05 7.02 18.05
N GLU A 397 -12.91 5.85 17.36
CA GLU A 397 -12.79 5.72 15.92
C GLU A 397 -13.65 4.54 15.44
N LYS A 398 -14.49 4.75 14.41
CA LYS A 398 -15.34 3.70 13.84
C LYS A 398 -15.50 3.84 12.33
N GLU A 399 -15.58 2.68 11.65
CA GLU A 399 -15.99 2.58 10.26
C GLU A 399 -17.30 1.78 10.16
N TYR A 400 -18.26 2.31 9.41
CA TYR A 400 -19.51 1.63 9.06
C TYR A 400 -19.59 1.46 7.55
N ARG A 401 -20.02 0.29 7.12
CA ARG A 401 -20.25 -0.05 5.70
C ARG A 401 -21.75 -0.22 5.52
N ILE A 402 -22.41 0.75 4.89
CA ILE A 402 -23.87 0.88 4.82
C ILE A 402 -24.33 0.42 3.43
N PRO A 403 -24.91 -0.78 3.28
CA PRO A 403 -25.33 -1.31 1.99
C PRO A 403 -26.44 -0.49 1.34
N ILE A 404 -26.36 -0.32 0.01
CA ILE A 404 -27.35 0.33 -0.83
C ILE A 404 -28.06 -0.74 -1.66
N LEU A 405 -29.36 -0.90 -1.47
CA LEU A 405 -30.19 -1.90 -2.15
C LEU A 405 -30.81 -1.39 -3.46
N HIS A 406 -30.37 -0.24 -3.94
CA HIS A 406 -30.87 0.38 -5.18
C HIS A 406 -30.04 -0.06 -6.39
N LYS A 407 -30.68 -0.41 -7.53
CA LYS A 407 -29.99 -0.85 -8.76
C LYS A 407 -28.98 0.18 -9.28
N ASN A 408 -29.38 1.46 -9.31
CA ASN A 408 -28.49 2.57 -9.64
C ASN A 408 -27.90 3.16 -8.34
N PHE A 409 -27.03 2.42 -7.69
CA PHE A 409 -26.52 2.80 -6.37
C PHE A 409 -25.67 4.08 -6.39
N LYS A 410 -24.97 4.37 -7.49
CA LYS A 410 -24.08 5.55 -7.56
C LYS A 410 -24.87 6.85 -7.55
N ASP A 411 -25.90 6.97 -8.40
CA ASP A 411 -26.75 8.17 -8.44
C ASP A 411 -27.53 8.32 -7.15
N TYR A 412 -28.03 7.19 -6.59
CA TYR A 412 -28.73 7.19 -5.31
C TYR A 412 -27.82 7.66 -4.16
N ALA A 413 -26.58 7.18 -4.11
CA ALA A 413 -25.59 7.61 -3.14
C ALA A 413 -25.20 9.09 -3.31
N THR A 414 -25.07 9.56 -4.55
CA THR A 414 -24.74 10.97 -4.85
C THR A 414 -25.85 11.90 -4.36
N ALA A 415 -27.10 11.52 -4.56
CA ALA A 415 -28.25 12.28 -4.05
C ALA A 415 -28.23 12.32 -2.51
N ILE A 416 -27.99 11.17 -1.83
CA ILE A 416 -27.84 11.12 -0.37
C ILE A 416 -26.76 12.06 0.14
N LEU A 417 -25.60 12.10 -0.52
CA LEU A 417 -24.49 12.99 -0.09
C LEU A 417 -24.86 14.47 -0.25
N SER A 418 -25.54 14.83 -1.33
CA SER A 418 -26.02 16.20 -1.56
C SER A 418 -27.05 16.63 -0.51
N ASP A 419 -28.06 15.78 -0.27
CA ASP A 419 -29.12 16.07 0.71
C ASP A 419 -28.55 16.08 2.14
N LEU A 420 -27.56 15.22 2.45
CA LEU A 420 -26.89 15.24 3.75
C LEU A 420 -26.11 16.54 3.98
N GLN A 421 -25.47 17.06 2.94
CA GLN A 421 -24.75 18.34 3.06
C GLN A 421 -25.72 19.47 3.43
N GLU A 422 -26.87 19.56 2.80
CA GLU A 422 -27.89 20.55 3.13
C GLU A 422 -28.48 20.33 4.53
N TYR A 423 -28.79 19.07 4.87
CA TYR A 423 -29.36 18.71 6.15
C TYR A 423 -28.42 19.08 7.31
N ILE A 424 -27.13 18.74 7.20
CA ILE A 424 -26.18 18.92 8.30
C ILE A 424 -25.85 20.39 8.56
N LEU A 425 -25.90 21.26 7.56
CA LEU A 425 -25.67 22.70 7.71
C LEU A 425 -26.73 23.40 8.57
N ASN A 426 -27.89 22.76 8.77
CA ASN A 426 -28.91 23.25 9.71
C ASN A 426 -28.62 22.90 11.19
N HIS A 427 -27.58 22.09 11.44
CA HIS A 427 -27.18 21.72 12.79
C HIS A 427 -26.08 22.65 13.30
N LYS A 428 -26.34 23.27 14.44
CA LYS A 428 -25.39 24.18 15.07
C LYS A 428 -24.05 23.46 15.38
N ASN A 429 -22.93 24.10 15.07
CA ASN A 429 -21.58 23.59 15.27
C ASN A 429 -21.17 22.41 14.37
N TYR A 430 -21.92 22.13 13.31
CA TYR A 430 -21.50 21.25 12.23
C TYR A 430 -21.10 22.08 11.02
N SER A 431 -20.06 21.66 10.31
CA SER A 431 -19.62 22.35 9.10
C SER A 431 -18.95 21.40 8.11
N VAL A 432 -19.07 21.72 6.83
CA VAL A 432 -18.34 20.98 5.80
C VAL A 432 -16.85 21.29 5.93
N ALA A 433 -15.99 20.27 5.91
CA ALA A 433 -14.55 20.46 5.94
C ALA A 433 -14.09 21.31 4.73
N PRO A 434 -13.10 22.22 4.89
CA PRO A 434 -12.71 23.18 3.84
C PRO A 434 -12.15 22.50 2.58
N LYS A 435 -11.66 21.27 2.69
CA LYS A 435 -11.13 20.48 1.57
C LYS A 435 -11.75 19.09 1.61
N ASN A 436 -12.61 18.81 0.63
CA ASN A 436 -13.23 17.51 0.40
C ASN A 436 -12.81 17.00 -0.97
N TYR A 437 -11.90 16.03 -1.01
CA TYR A 437 -11.44 15.43 -2.25
C TYR A 437 -12.21 14.14 -2.60
N GLU A 438 -12.89 13.55 -1.61
CA GLU A 438 -13.77 12.42 -1.80
C GLU A 438 -14.95 12.47 -0.83
N GLY A 439 -16.15 12.15 -1.30
CA GLY A 439 -17.35 12.11 -0.47
C GLY A 439 -17.67 13.43 0.21
N LEU A 440 -18.19 13.35 1.44
CA LEU A 440 -18.56 14.49 2.27
C LEU A 440 -17.93 14.33 3.66
N LYS A 441 -16.94 15.17 3.99
CA LYS A 441 -16.35 15.25 5.32
C LYS A 441 -16.97 16.39 6.10
N ILE A 442 -17.53 16.08 7.25
CA ILE A 442 -18.17 17.01 8.17
C ILE A 442 -17.35 17.12 9.45
N LEU A 443 -17.07 18.35 9.86
CA LEU A 443 -16.53 18.66 11.16
C LEU A 443 -17.67 18.73 12.17
N THR A 444 -17.54 18.04 13.29
CA THR A 444 -18.53 17.96 14.37
C THR A 444 -17.99 18.64 15.64
N PRO A 445 -18.81 18.87 16.68
CA PRO A 445 -18.34 19.47 17.92
C PRO A 445 -17.21 18.71 18.62
N THR A 446 -17.10 17.40 18.39
CA THR A 446 -16.15 16.52 19.08
C THR A 446 -15.14 15.84 18.17
N GLY A 447 -15.27 16.03 16.85
CA GLY A 447 -14.40 15.36 15.88
C GLY A 447 -14.84 15.58 14.44
N TRP A 448 -15.03 14.49 13.68
CA TRP A 448 -15.48 14.54 12.30
C TRP A 448 -16.10 13.21 11.87
N PHE A 449 -16.87 13.25 10.79
CA PHE A 449 -17.18 12.06 10.01
C PHE A 449 -16.97 12.32 8.51
N LEU A 450 -16.59 11.25 7.80
CA LEU A 450 -16.48 11.22 6.34
C LEU A 450 -17.39 10.13 5.80
N ILE A 451 -18.31 10.50 4.93
CA ILE A 451 -19.15 9.56 4.21
C ILE A 451 -18.83 9.61 2.72
N ARG A 452 -18.58 8.46 2.12
CA ARG A 452 -18.19 8.33 0.71
C ARG A 452 -18.81 7.11 0.05
N ILE A 453 -18.91 7.13 -1.27
CA ILE A 453 -19.35 5.99 -2.07
C ILE A 453 -18.19 4.99 -2.17
N SER A 454 -18.45 3.70 -1.94
CA SER A 454 -17.49 2.64 -2.24
C SER A 454 -17.19 2.56 -3.73
N LEU A 455 -15.92 2.36 -4.10
CA LEU A 455 -15.52 2.23 -5.50
C LEU A 455 -15.96 0.89 -6.12
N HIS A 456 -16.07 -0.16 -5.32
CA HIS A 456 -16.23 -1.54 -5.78
C HIS A 456 -17.59 -2.17 -5.39
N GLU A 457 -18.22 -1.68 -4.34
CA GLU A 457 -19.41 -2.29 -3.76
C GLU A 457 -20.57 -1.30 -3.69
N PRO A 458 -21.83 -1.76 -3.76
CA PRO A 458 -23.01 -0.89 -3.65
C PRO A 458 -23.25 -0.48 -2.19
N LEU A 459 -22.36 0.34 -1.63
CA LEU A 459 -22.48 0.82 -0.25
C LEU A 459 -21.88 2.21 -0.06
N LEU A 460 -22.29 2.87 1.01
CA LEU A 460 -21.61 4.02 1.59
C LEU A 460 -20.65 3.55 2.68
N VAL A 461 -19.46 4.13 2.71
CA VAL A 461 -18.49 3.97 3.82
C VAL A 461 -18.55 5.24 4.65
N LEU A 462 -18.83 5.07 5.94
CA LEU A 462 -18.87 6.13 6.93
C LEU A 462 -17.73 5.92 7.93
N ASN A 463 -16.73 6.79 7.88
CA ASN A 463 -15.64 6.84 8.86
C ASN A 463 -15.95 7.97 9.86
N MET A 464 -15.77 7.69 11.14
CA MET A 464 -16.08 8.62 12.24
C MET A 464 -14.96 8.65 13.25
N GLU A 465 -14.68 9.85 13.77
CA GLU A 465 -13.72 10.10 14.84
C GLU A 465 -14.30 11.06 15.86
N SER A 466 -14.09 10.78 17.14
CA SER A 466 -14.40 11.70 18.21
C SER A 466 -13.27 11.77 19.24
N ASN A 467 -12.97 13.00 19.69
CA ASN A 467 -12.00 13.27 20.75
C ASN A 467 -12.61 13.11 22.16
N THR A 468 -13.89 12.75 22.25
CA THR A 468 -14.61 12.52 23.51
C THR A 468 -15.41 11.23 23.45
N GLU A 469 -15.48 10.50 24.55
CA GLU A 469 -16.34 9.33 24.67
C GLU A 469 -17.81 9.68 24.45
N GLY A 470 -18.53 8.82 23.72
CA GLY A 470 -19.93 9.01 23.35
C GLY A 470 -20.16 10.07 22.27
N GLY A 471 -19.12 10.66 21.70
CA GLY A 471 -19.23 11.66 20.64
C GLY A 471 -19.74 11.04 19.32
N ILE A 472 -19.22 9.88 18.94
CA ILE A 472 -19.70 9.15 17.76
C ILE A 472 -21.19 8.81 17.88
N GLN A 473 -21.66 8.41 19.07
CA GLN A 473 -23.06 8.07 19.28
C GLN A 473 -23.98 9.26 19.02
N LYS A 474 -23.59 10.46 19.44
CA LYS A 474 -24.36 11.70 19.17
C LYS A 474 -24.46 12.02 17.69
N ASP A 475 -23.37 11.88 16.97
CA ASP A 475 -23.32 12.09 15.52
C ASP A 475 -24.16 11.04 14.79
N LEU A 476 -24.10 9.77 15.23
CA LEU A 476 -24.94 8.68 14.69
C LEU A 476 -26.43 8.92 14.89
N GLU A 477 -26.87 9.50 16.01
CA GLU A 477 -28.27 9.82 16.23
C GLU A 477 -28.81 10.84 15.20
N ILE A 478 -27.96 11.80 14.80
CA ILE A 478 -28.30 12.78 13.75
C ILE A 478 -28.37 12.08 12.39
N LEU A 479 -27.34 11.30 12.08
CA LEU A 479 -27.25 10.57 10.83
C LEU A 479 -28.39 9.52 10.68
N TYR A 480 -28.74 8.85 11.77
CA TYR A 480 -29.82 7.86 11.77
C TYR A 480 -31.18 8.50 11.44
N LYS A 481 -31.48 9.68 12.01
CA LYS A 481 -32.69 10.45 11.67
C LYS A 481 -32.71 10.87 10.21
N PHE A 482 -31.58 11.28 9.67
CA PHE A 482 -31.46 11.64 8.26
C PHE A 482 -31.69 10.44 7.35
N PHE A 483 -30.95 9.34 7.60
CA PHE A 483 -31.00 8.14 6.76
C PHE A 483 -32.35 7.42 6.80
N ALA A 484 -33.20 7.63 7.81
CA ALA A 484 -34.54 7.08 7.89
C ALA A 484 -35.43 7.45 6.68
N ASN A 485 -35.09 8.53 5.97
CA ASN A 485 -35.77 8.94 4.75
C ASN A 485 -35.40 8.13 3.50
N TYR A 486 -34.37 7.26 3.58
CA TYR A 486 -33.79 6.54 2.44
C TYR A 486 -34.07 5.03 2.51
N LYS A 487 -35.19 4.59 1.93
CA LYS A 487 -35.71 3.20 2.02
C LYS A 487 -34.76 2.12 1.44
N TYR A 488 -33.85 2.49 0.55
CA TYR A 488 -32.88 1.56 -0.05
C TYR A 488 -31.51 1.56 0.65
N LEU A 489 -31.39 2.28 1.77
CA LEU A 489 -30.19 2.27 2.59
C LEU A 489 -30.38 1.33 3.79
N ASN A 490 -29.53 0.31 3.92
CA ASN A 490 -29.61 -0.62 5.05
C ASN A 490 -28.92 -0.04 6.28
N GLN A 491 -29.69 0.61 7.16
CA GLN A 491 -29.22 1.29 8.36
C GLN A 491 -28.97 0.36 9.55
N ASN A 492 -29.28 -0.94 9.46
CA ASN A 492 -29.12 -1.85 10.60
C ASN A 492 -27.67 -1.99 11.07
N VAL A 493 -26.72 -1.67 10.20
CA VAL A 493 -25.27 -1.68 10.51
C VAL A 493 -24.84 -0.51 11.43
N LEU A 494 -25.69 0.48 11.65
CA LEU A 494 -25.41 1.64 12.51
C LEU A 494 -25.90 1.44 13.95
N LYS A 495 -26.57 0.32 14.22
CA LYS A 495 -27.05 -0.05 15.59
C LYS A 495 -25.93 -0.78 16.39
#